data_244bd9f98799c6a67b469b968af66d53
#
_entry.id   244bd9f98799c6a67b469b968af66d53
#
_cell.length_a   1.000
_cell.length_b   1.000
_cell.length_c   1.000
_cell.angle_alpha   90.00
_cell.angle_beta   90.00
_cell.angle_gamma   90.00
#
_symmetry.space_group_name_H-M   'P 1'
#
loop_
_entity.id
_entity.type
_entity.pdbx_description
1 polymer ?
#
loop_
_entity_poly.entity_id
_entity_poly.type
_entity_poly.pdbx_seq_one_letter_code
_entity_poly.pdbx_strand_id
1 'polypeptide(L)'
;MTAVFGVDIGGSGIKGAPVDLGRGALAQERHKVLTPQPSAPEAVVAAVREVVRHFDHQGPVGLTFPGVVVGGRTRTAANVDKGWIGLDAEGLFREALDLPATVLNDADAAGIAETAHGAGHDQSGVVLVLTFGTGIGSALFVDGALVPNTELGHLELRGKDAERRASSAAKERHGLNWEQWAGRVDEYLDLVEMLFSPQLVVIGGGVSRKHEKFLPLLRHREARVVPAELRNDAGIVGAAMAAARAAG
;
A
#
# COMPACT_ATOMS: atom_id res chain seq x y z
N MET A 1 0.08 -24.24 -11.78
CA MET A 1 -0.21 -22.80 -11.81
C MET A 1 1.12 -22.08 -11.89
N THR A 2 1.27 -21.13 -12.81
CA THR A 2 2.48 -20.31 -12.90
C THR A 2 2.57 -19.48 -11.62
N ALA A 3 3.70 -19.53 -10.92
CA ALA A 3 3.90 -18.71 -9.73
C ALA A 3 3.81 -17.21 -10.12
N VAL A 4 3.21 -16.39 -9.30
CA VAL A 4 3.13 -14.95 -9.50
C VAL A 4 4.02 -14.25 -8.48
N PHE A 5 4.70 -13.21 -8.90
CA PHE A 5 5.67 -12.49 -8.09
C PHE A 5 5.13 -11.12 -7.68
N GLY A 6 5.32 -10.74 -6.44
CA GLY A 6 5.02 -9.40 -5.96
C GLY A 6 6.29 -8.64 -5.56
N VAL A 7 6.33 -7.37 -5.91
CA VAL A 7 7.38 -6.43 -5.49
C VAL A 7 6.74 -5.22 -4.81
N ASP A 8 7.24 -4.87 -3.64
CA ASP A 8 6.86 -3.67 -2.91
C ASP A 8 8.01 -2.65 -2.98
N ILE A 9 7.80 -1.56 -3.72
CA ILE A 9 8.75 -0.46 -3.91
C ILE A 9 8.49 0.60 -2.83
N GLY A 10 9.25 0.54 -1.74
CA GLY A 10 9.17 1.52 -0.66
C GLY A 10 10.30 2.53 -0.66
N GLY A 11 10.13 3.65 0.04
CA GLY A 11 11.14 4.72 0.11
C GLY A 11 12.46 4.33 0.76
N SER A 12 12.51 3.27 1.58
CA SER A 12 13.71 2.80 2.28
C SER A 12 14.19 1.41 1.84
N GLY A 13 13.40 0.69 1.05
CA GLY A 13 13.74 -0.65 0.59
C GLY A 13 12.73 -1.17 -0.42
N ILE A 14 13.25 -1.91 -1.38
CA ILE A 14 12.50 -2.67 -2.39
C ILE A 14 12.55 -4.13 -1.97
N LYS A 15 11.42 -4.76 -1.87
CA LYS A 15 11.31 -6.16 -1.41
C LYS A 15 10.31 -6.92 -2.26
N GLY A 16 10.58 -8.20 -2.51
CA GLY A 16 9.69 -9.04 -3.30
C GLY A 16 9.84 -10.51 -2.96
N ALA A 17 8.84 -11.29 -3.36
CA ALA A 17 8.79 -12.73 -3.19
C ALA A 17 7.78 -13.36 -4.16
N PRO A 18 7.92 -14.67 -4.47
CA PRO A 18 6.84 -15.46 -5.02
C PRO A 18 5.68 -15.55 -4.03
N VAL A 19 4.44 -15.52 -4.54
CA VAL A 19 3.21 -15.50 -3.73
C VAL A 19 2.37 -16.74 -4.03
N ASP A 20 1.91 -17.38 -2.97
CA ASP A 20 0.82 -18.36 -3.00
C ASP A 20 -0.52 -17.61 -2.95
N LEU A 21 -1.13 -17.42 -4.12
CA LEU A 21 -2.37 -16.66 -4.26
C LEU A 21 -3.56 -17.31 -3.54
N GLY A 22 -3.56 -18.64 -3.41
CA GLY A 22 -4.64 -19.36 -2.71
C GLY A 22 -4.62 -19.13 -1.20
N ARG A 23 -3.41 -18.95 -0.64
CA ARG A 23 -3.21 -18.70 0.79
C ARG A 23 -3.08 -17.22 1.14
N GLY A 24 -2.91 -16.35 0.14
CA GLY A 24 -2.63 -14.94 0.38
C GLY A 24 -1.33 -14.69 1.16
N ALA A 25 -0.31 -15.50 0.91
CA ALA A 25 0.93 -15.50 1.67
C ALA A 25 2.16 -15.63 0.77
N LEU A 26 3.32 -15.21 1.28
CA LEU A 26 4.58 -15.43 0.59
C LEU A 26 4.88 -16.93 0.50
N ALA A 27 5.26 -17.42 -0.68
CA ALA A 27 5.66 -18.80 -0.89
C ALA A 27 7.11 -19.08 -0.44
N GLN A 28 7.93 -18.03 -0.38
CA GLN A 28 9.32 -18.05 0.09
C GLN A 28 9.60 -16.79 0.90
N GLU A 29 10.69 -16.77 1.67
CA GLU A 29 11.14 -15.56 2.37
C GLU A 29 11.44 -14.45 1.36
N ARG A 30 10.97 -13.23 1.64
CA ARG A 30 11.18 -12.10 0.76
C ARG A 30 12.64 -11.69 0.70
N HIS A 31 13.14 -11.42 -0.50
CA HIS A 31 14.40 -10.74 -0.71
C HIS A 31 14.21 -9.23 -0.64
N LYS A 32 15.16 -8.52 -0.01
CA LYS A 32 15.11 -7.08 0.17
C LYS A 32 16.44 -6.45 -0.22
N VAL A 33 16.36 -5.38 -1.04
CA VAL A 33 17.47 -4.46 -1.33
C VAL A 33 17.13 -3.05 -0.83
N LEU A 34 18.14 -2.23 -0.60
CA LEU A 34 17.93 -0.82 -0.24
C LEU A 34 17.38 -0.06 -1.46
N THR A 35 16.45 0.85 -1.23
CA THR A 35 16.02 1.78 -2.28
C THR A 35 17.16 2.72 -2.64
N PRO A 36 17.59 2.79 -3.91
CA PRO A 36 18.65 3.71 -4.34
C PRO A 36 18.32 5.16 -3.98
N GLN A 37 19.37 5.93 -3.70
CA GLN A 37 19.26 7.36 -3.47
C GLN A 37 20.22 8.12 -4.38
N PRO A 38 19.71 8.97 -5.29
CA PRO A 38 18.31 9.26 -5.57
C PRO A 38 17.58 8.04 -6.14
N SER A 39 16.28 7.94 -5.87
CA SER A 39 15.41 6.87 -6.36
C SER A 39 14.92 7.13 -7.79
N ALA A 40 15.88 7.42 -8.69
CA ALA A 40 15.62 7.64 -10.10
C ALA A 40 15.08 6.36 -10.78
N PRO A 41 14.30 6.47 -11.87
CA PRO A 41 13.69 5.33 -12.54
C PRO A 41 14.66 4.20 -12.86
N GLU A 42 15.79 4.50 -13.48
CA GLU A 42 16.78 3.51 -13.91
C GLU A 42 17.40 2.76 -12.71
N ALA A 43 17.67 3.48 -11.62
CA ALA A 43 18.24 2.89 -10.42
C ALA A 43 17.24 1.97 -9.71
N VAL A 44 15.97 2.38 -9.61
CA VAL A 44 14.91 1.57 -9.02
C VAL A 44 14.62 0.34 -9.87
N VAL A 45 14.59 0.48 -11.20
CA VAL A 45 14.43 -0.65 -12.13
C VAL A 45 15.55 -1.67 -11.97
N ALA A 46 16.81 -1.21 -11.84
CA ALA A 46 17.94 -2.11 -11.60
C ALA A 46 17.77 -2.89 -10.28
N ALA A 47 17.34 -2.22 -9.21
CA ALA A 47 17.09 -2.85 -7.91
C ALA A 47 15.92 -3.85 -7.95
N VAL A 48 14.83 -3.52 -8.65
CA VAL A 48 13.70 -4.45 -8.87
C VAL A 48 14.17 -5.69 -9.64
N ARG A 49 14.98 -5.50 -10.70
CA ARG A 49 15.55 -6.62 -11.47
C ARG A 49 16.40 -7.54 -10.58
N GLU A 50 17.21 -6.98 -9.67
CA GLU A 50 17.98 -7.76 -8.70
C GLU A 50 17.06 -8.62 -7.82
N VAL A 51 15.99 -8.03 -7.27
CA VAL A 51 15.00 -8.73 -6.44
C VAL A 51 14.33 -9.88 -7.20
N VAL A 52 13.87 -9.66 -8.43
CA VAL A 52 13.18 -10.69 -9.24
C VAL A 52 14.14 -11.80 -9.66
N ARG A 53 15.36 -11.46 -10.09
CA ARG A 53 16.39 -12.44 -10.50
C ARG A 53 16.85 -13.34 -9.37
N HIS A 54 16.83 -12.87 -8.12
CA HIS A 54 17.19 -13.66 -6.96
C HIS A 54 16.38 -14.97 -6.87
N PHE A 55 15.16 -14.98 -7.42
CA PHE A 55 14.25 -16.15 -7.39
C PHE A 55 14.13 -16.89 -8.74
N ASP A 56 14.92 -16.52 -9.75
CA ASP A 56 14.82 -17.07 -11.11
C ASP A 56 13.37 -17.08 -11.66
N HIS A 57 12.59 -16.02 -11.29
CA HIS A 57 11.17 -15.97 -11.59
C HIS A 57 10.91 -15.77 -13.10
N GLN A 58 9.93 -16.52 -13.65
CA GLN A 58 9.58 -16.54 -15.07
C GLN A 58 8.10 -16.22 -15.37
N GLY A 59 7.34 -15.83 -14.36
CA GLY A 59 5.91 -15.54 -14.47
C GLY A 59 5.58 -14.04 -14.40
N PRO A 60 4.29 -13.69 -14.32
CA PRO A 60 3.86 -12.30 -14.14
C PRO A 60 4.41 -11.68 -12.85
N VAL A 61 4.73 -10.39 -12.93
CA VAL A 61 5.26 -9.59 -11.81
C VAL A 61 4.33 -8.42 -11.53
N GLY A 62 3.82 -8.34 -10.31
CA GLY A 62 3.13 -7.16 -9.82
C GLY A 62 4.07 -6.26 -9.02
N LEU A 63 3.97 -4.95 -9.22
CA LEU A 63 4.83 -3.97 -8.56
C LEU A 63 4.00 -2.87 -7.92
N THR A 64 4.26 -2.59 -6.64
CA THR A 64 3.70 -1.38 -6.04
C THR A 64 4.53 -0.16 -6.43
N PHE A 65 3.86 0.99 -6.47
CA PHE A 65 4.52 2.28 -6.65
C PHE A 65 3.98 3.29 -5.63
N PRO A 66 4.83 4.08 -4.95
CA PRO A 66 4.39 5.06 -3.97
C PRO A 66 3.87 6.33 -4.65
N GLY A 67 2.66 6.26 -5.19
CA GLY A 67 1.99 7.33 -5.90
C GLY A 67 0.86 6.83 -6.80
N VAL A 68 0.16 7.75 -7.42
CA VAL A 68 -0.97 7.49 -8.33
C VAL A 68 -0.48 6.84 -9.61
N VAL A 69 -1.09 5.70 -9.99
CA VAL A 69 -0.81 4.98 -11.24
C VAL A 69 -2.11 4.79 -12.02
N VAL A 70 -2.16 5.32 -13.24
CA VAL A 70 -3.33 5.23 -14.11
C VAL A 70 -2.92 4.65 -15.47
N GLY A 71 -3.46 3.50 -15.84
CA GLY A 71 -3.13 2.81 -17.09
C GLY A 71 -1.63 2.51 -17.22
N GLY A 72 -1.00 2.04 -16.15
CA GLY A 72 0.43 1.73 -16.10
C GLY A 72 1.37 2.95 -16.01
N ARG A 73 0.80 4.18 -16.03
CA ARG A 73 1.57 5.43 -15.99
C ARG A 73 1.50 6.09 -14.62
N THR A 74 2.64 6.51 -14.11
CA THR A 74 2.73 7.27 -12.86
C THR A 74 2.25 8.71 -13.07
N ARG A 75 1.39 9.20 -12.18
CA ARG A 75 0.86 10.56 -12.18
C ARG A 75 1.45 11.44 -11.10
N THR A 76 1.75 10.84 -9.97
CA THR A 76 2.42 11.49 -8.85
C THR A 76 3.62 10.65 -8.41
N ALA A 77 4.49 11.23 -7.60
CA ALA A 77 5.65 10.54 -7.05
C ALA A 77 5.86 11.04 -5.61
N ALA A 78 5.43 10.24 -4.63
CA ALA A 78 5.64 10.51 -3.23
C ALA A 78 6.92 9.79 -2.75
N ASN A 79 7.82 10.51 -2.12
CA ASN A 79 9.05 9.94 -1.54
C ASN A 79 10.01 9.23 -2.54
N VAL A 80 9.83 9.44 -3.84
CA VAL A 80 10.73 9.00 -4.92
C VAL A 80 11.04 10.16 -5.86
N ASP A 81 11.99 9.96 -6.77
CA ASP A 81 12.43 10.99 -7.70
C ASP A 81 11.27 11.50 -8.59
N LYS A 82 11.26 12.81 -8.86
CA LYS A 82 10.23 13.44 -9.71
C LYS A 82 10.29 13.01 -11.17
N GLY A 83 11.41 12.44 -11.61
CA GLY A 83 11.56 11.85 -12.93
C GLY A 83 10.57 10.71 -13.22
N TRP A 84 9.94 10.15 -12.21
CA TRP A 84 8.87 9.17 -12.38
C TRP A 84 7.58 9.75 -12.95
N ILE A 85 7.29 11.06 -12.75
CA ILE A 85 6.01 11.66 -13.12
C ILE A 85 5.80 11.63 -14.62
N GLY A 86 4.73 10.99 -15.07
CA GLY A 86 4.35 10.85 -16.47
C GLY A 86 4.98 9.66 -17.20
N LEU A 87 5.89 8.90 -16.56
CA LEU A 87 6.49 7.71 -17.17
C LEU A 87 5.46 6.58 -17.34
N ASP A 88 5.65 5.81 -18.40
CA ASP A 88 5.06 4.49 -18.58
C ASP A 88 5.85 3.47 -17.71
N ALA A 89 5.51 3.44 -16.42
CA ALA A 89 6.22 2.60 -15.46
C ALA A 89 6.02 1.11 -15.77
N GLU A 90 4.82 0.73 -16.19
CA GLU A 90 4.53 -0.66 -16.56
C GLU A 90 5.32 -1.11 -17.77
N GLY A 91 5.38 -0.30 -18.83
CA GLY A 91 6.22 -0.55 -20.01
C GLY A 91 7.70 -0.65 -19.65
N LEU A 92 8.19 0.25 -18.80
CA LEU A 92 9.57 0.28 -18.37
C LEU A 92 9.96 -0.99 -17.58
N PHE A 93 9.13 -1.45 -16.65
CA PHE A 93 9.40 -2.70 -15.92
C PHE A 93 9.24 -3.94 -16.80
N ARG A 94 8.27 -3.95 -17.71
CA ARG A 94 8.08 -5.06 -18.66
C ARG A 94 9.32 -5.25 -19.55
N GLU A 95 9.85 -4.16 -20.10
CA GLU A 95 11.07 -4.20 -20.90
C GLU A 95 12.30 -4.64 -20.08
N ALA A 96 12.46 -4.06 -18.88
CA ALA A 96 13.63 -4.33 -18.06
C ALA A 96 13.67 -5.75 -17.50
N LEU A 97 12.52 -6.34 -17.20
CA LEU A 97 12.41 -7.70 -16.65
C LEU A 97 12.31 -8.78 -17.71
N ASP A 98 11.87 -8.42 -18.93
CA ASP A 98 11.44 -9.36 -20.00
C ASP A 98 10.31 -10.29 -19.52
N LEU A 99 9.39 -9.76 -18.69
CA LEU A 99 8.27 -10.48 -18.09
C LEU A 99 7.01 -9.60 -18.14
N PRO A 100 5.79 -10.19 -18.13
CA PRO A 100 4.57 -9.44 -17.91
C PRO A 100 4.63 -8.69 -16.57
N ALA A 101 4.43 -7.38 -16.62
CA ALA A 101 4.48 -6.51 -15.46
C ALA A 101 3.17 -5.74 -15.29
N THR A 102 2.73 -5.56 -14.07
CA THR A 102 1.57 -4.73 -13.69
C THR A 102 1.98 -3.82 -12.55
N VAL A 103 1.71 -2.52 -12.69
CA VAL A 103 2.09 -1.51 -11.68
C VAL A 103 0.84 -0.87 -11.10
N LEU A 104 0.78 -0.76 -9.77
CA LEU A 104 -0.34 -0.13 -9.06
C LEU A 104 0.13 0.65 -7.83
N ASN A 105 -0.76 1.48 -7.29
CA ASN A 105 -0.49 2.21 -6.05
C ASN A 105 -0.22 1.25 -4.87
N ASP A 106 0.67 1.61 -3.94
CA ASP A 106 1.09 0.80 -2.80
C ASP A 106 -0.04 0.55 -1.79
N ALA A 107 -0.88 1.55 -1.53
CA ALA A 107 -2.04 1.38 -0.65
C ALA A 107 -3.13 0.54 -1.31
N ASP A 108 -3.37 0.70 -2.62
CA ASP A 108 -4.29 -0.15 -3.39
C ASP A 108 -3.85 -1.61 -3.33
N ALA A 109 -2.56 -1.90 -3.50
CA ALA A 109 -2.03 -3.25 -3.38
C ALA A 109 -2.27 -3.82 -1.98
N ALA A 110 -1.93 -3.06 -0.94
CA ALA A 110 -2.18 -3.50 0.44
C ALA A 110 -3.68 -3.75 0.70
N GLY A 111 -4.54 -2.91 0.16
CA GLY A 111 -5.98 -3.05 0.23
C GLY A 111 -6.49 -4.32 -0.47
N ILE A 112 -6.02 -4.61 -1.69
CA ILE A 112 -6.37 -5.85 -2.42
C ILE A 112 -6.06 -7.09 -1.58
N ALA A 113 -4.89 -7.12 -0.94
CA ALA A 113 -4.51 -8.24 -0.11
C ALA A 113 -5.37 -8.37 1.15
N GLU A 114 -5.61 -7.26 1.86
CA GLU A 114 -6.42 -7.25 3.09
C GLU A 114 -7.90 -7.58 2.84
N THR A 115 -8.47 -7.17 1.71
CA THR A 115 -9.86 -7.51 1.37
C THR A 115 -10.02 -8.94 0.87
N ALA A 116 -8.97 -9.54 0.31
CA ALA A 116 -9.03 -10.91 -0.18
C ALA A 116 -8.68 -11.96 0.89
N HIS A 117 -7.73 -11.67 1.79
CA HIS A 117 -7.15 -12.65 2.70
C HIS A 117 -6.92 -12.14 4.13
N GLY A 118 -7.21 -10.88 4.41
CA GLY A 118 -6.95 -10.26 5.71
C GLY A 118 -8.21 -9.71 6.38
N ALA A 119 -8.04 -8.65 7.13
CA ALA A 119 -9.08 -8.05 7.98
C ALA A 119 -10.35 -7.58 7.23
N GLY A 120 -10.26 -7.38 5.91
CA GLY A 120 -11.38 -7.01 5.05
C GLY A 120 -12.06 -8.19 4.34
N HIS A 121 -11.62 -9.43 4.59
CA HIS A 121 -12.18 -10.62 3.94
C HIS A 121 -13.68 -10.78 4.27
N ASP A 122 -14.46 -11.14 3.26
CA ASP A 122 -15.92 -11.34 3.36
C ASP A 122 -16.73 -10.11 3.86
N GLN A 123 -16.11 -8.91 3.83
CA GLN A 123 -16.80 -7.69 4.21
C GLN A 123 -17.52 -7.07 3.01
N SER A 124 -18.85 -6.91 3.11
CA SER A 124 -19.67 -6.17 2.15
C SER A 124 -19.73 -4.67 2.47
N GLY A 125 -20.22 -3.88 1.52
CA GLY A 125 -20.37 -2.45 1.64
C GLY A 125 -19.07 -1.71 1.43
N VAL A 126 -18.92 -0.55 2.07
CA VAL A 126 -17.73 0.31 1.94
C VAL A 126 -16.67 -0.13 2.93
N VAL A 127 -15.51 -0.50 2.42
CA VAL A 127 -14.30 -0.84 3.20
C VAL A 127 -13.19 0.14 2.86
N LEU A 128 -12.58 0.73 3.87
CA LEU A 128 -11.41 1.58 3.73
C LEU A 128 -10.19 0.90 4.35
N VAL A 129 -9.12 0.78 3.59
CA VAL A 129 -7.81 0.38 4.09
C VAL A 129 -6.92 1.61 4.13
N LEU A 130 -6.50 2.00 5.33
CA LEU A 130 -5.69 3.19 5.58
C LEU A 130 -4.31 2.79 6.08
N THR A 131 -3.26 3.14 5.35
CA THR A 131 -1.88 2.82 5.72
C THR A 131 -1.20 4.03 6.35
N PHE A 132 -0.85 3.94 7.64
CA PHE A 132 -0.14 5.00 8.36
C PHE A 132 1.37 4.74 8.38
N GLY A 133 2.09 5.52 7.60
CA GLY A 133 3.54 5.47 7.44
C GLY A 133 4.17 6.85 7.42
N THR A 134 5.00 7.14 6.42
CA THR A 134 5.53 8.49 6.12
C THR A 134 4.39 9.47 5.84
N GLY A 135 3.39 9.03 5.07
CA GLY A 135 2.12 9.69 4.83
C GLY A 135 0.95 8.83 5.32
N ILE A 136 -0.24 9.06 4.74
CA ILE A 136 -1.43 8.23 4.89
C ILE A 136 -1.85 7.78 3.49
N GLY A 137 -1.60 6.51 3.16
CA GLY A 137 -2.15 5.89 1.97
C GLY A 137 -3.57 5.39 2.22
N SER A 138 -4.38 5.29 1.16
CA SER A 138 -5.75 4.83 1.26
C SER A 138 -6.15 3.96 0.08
N ALA A 139 -6.93 2.92 0.34
CA ALA A 139 -7.62 2.14 -0.68
C ALA A 139 -9.08 1.99 -0.30
N LEU A 140 -9.97 2.28 -1.23
CA LEU A 140 -11.42 2.23 -1.05
C LEU A 140 -12.00 1.05 -1.82
N PHE A 141 -12.86 0.29 -1.16
CA PHE A 141 -13.59 -0.82 -1.77
C PHE A 141 -15.09 -0.64 -1.57
N VAL A 142 -15.85 -1.02 -2.58
CA VAL A 142 -17.31 -1.13 -2.51
C VAL A 142 -17.68 -2.55 -2.94
N ASP A 143 -18.26 -3.33 -2.02
CA ASP A 143 -18.60 -4.74 -2.25
C ASP A 143 -17.42 -5.56 -2.83
N GLY A 144 -16.23 -5.34 -2.30
CA GLY A 144 -15.00 -6.01 -2.73
C GLY A 144 -14.36 -5.45 -4.02
N ALA A 145 -15.00 -4.50 -4.71
CA ALA A 145 -14.45 -3.84 -5.88
C ALA A 145 -13.62 -2.61 -5.49
N LEU A 146 -12.35 -2.57 -5.92
CA LEU A 146 -11.45 -1.46 -5.67
C LEU A 146 -11.87 -0.21 -6.46
N VAL A 147 -11.92 0.93 -5.77
CA VAL A 147 -11.90 2.27 -6.35
C VAL A 147 -10.45 2.76 -6.33
N PRO A 148 -9.72 2.69 -7.44
CA PRO A 148 -8.27 2.83 -7.44
C PRO A 148 -7.80 4.26 -7.19
N ASN A 149 -6.59 4.39 -6.65
CA ASN A 149 -5.86 5.64 -6.49
C ASN A 149 -6.62 6.69 -5.65
N THR A 150 -7.24 6.28 -4.55
CA THR A 150 -7.77 7.23 -3.59
C THR A 150 -6.64 7.82 -2.77
N GLU A 151 -6.58 9.14 -2.68
CA GLU A 151 -5.53 9.89 -1.99
C GLU A 151 -6.10 10.63 -0.76
N LEU A 152 -6.80 9.87 0.11
CA LEU A 152 -7.52 10.45 1.25
C LEU A 152 -6.59 11.05 2.33
N GLY A 153 -5.30 10.72 2.30
CA GLY A 153 -4.27 11.37 3.14
C GLY A 153 -4.11 12.85 2.85
N HIS A 154 -4.49 13.31 1.63
CA HIS A 154 -4.47 14.71 1.21
C HIS A 154 -5.77 15.47 1.52
N LEU A 155 -6.77 14.84 2.13
CA LEU A 155 -7.93 15.57 2.62
C LEU A 155 -7.49 16.69 3.56
N GLU A 156 -8.09 17.88 3.40
CA GLU A 156 -7.77 19.00 4.24
C GLU A 156 -8.33 18.82 5.65
N LEU A 157 -7.46 18.87 6.64
CA LEU A 157 -7.79 18.82 8.05
C LEU A 157 -7.12 19.98 8.79
N ARG A 158 -7.90 20.95 9.26
CA ARG A 158 -7.43 22.19 9.92
C ARG A 158 -6.41 22.96 9.06
N GLY A 159 -6.69 23.14 7.78
CA GLY A 159 -5.86 23.92 6.84
C GLY A 159 -4.57 23.23 6.38
N LYS A 160 -4.46 21.90 6.57
CA LYS A 160 -3.31 21.09 6.12
C LYS A 160 -3.78 19.72 5.68
N ASP A 161 -2.99 19.06 4.83
CA ASP A 161 -3.21 17.65 4.52
C ASP A 161 -3.29 16.82 5.79
N ALA A 162 -4.26 15.92 5.87
CA ALA A 162 -4.49 15.06 7.04
C ALA A 162 -3.22 14.27 7.42
N GLU A 163 -2.46 13.79 6.44
CA GLU A 163 -1.21 13.05 6.68
C GLU A 163 -0.16 13.87 7.43
N ARG A 164 -0.11 15.19 7.24
CA ARG A 164 0.80 16.07 7.97
C ARG A 164 0.47 16.16 9.46
N ARG A 165 -0.73 15.75 9.84
CA ARG A 165 -1.21 15.77 11.23
C ARG A 165 -1.27 14.38 11.85
N ALA A 166 -1.77 13.38 11.12
CA ALA A 166 -2.15 12.08 11.64
C ALA A 166 -1.29 10.90 11.16
N SER A 167 -0.34 11.09 10.22
CA SER A 167 0.56 9.99 9.84
C SER A 167 1.46 9.53 10.99
N SER A 168 2.04 8.32 10.88
CA SER A 168 3.03 7.82 11.85
C SER A 168 4.25 8.74 11.92
N ALA A 169 4.73 9.24 10.78
CA ALA A 169 5.81 10.23 10.74
C ALA A 169 5.44 11.55 11.41
N ALA A 170 4.18 11.98 11.32
CA ALA A 170 3.71 13.17 12.02
C ALA A 170 3.72 12.98 13.54
N LYS A 171 3.37 11.77 14.03
CA LYS A 171 3.50 11.42 15.46
C LYS A 171 4.93 11.61 15.95
N GLU A 172 5.91 11.07 15.22
CA GLU A 172 7.32 11.16 15.59
C GLU A 172 7.85 12.58 15.50
N ARG A 173 7.57 13.28 14.40
CA ARG A 173 7.99 14.67 14.16
C ARG A 173 7.52 15.63 15.24
N HIS A 174 6.32 15.43 15.77
CA HIS A 174 5.71 16.30 16.79
C HIS A 174 5.90 15.75 18.21
N GLY A 175 6.63 14.67 18.42
CA GLY A 175 6.87 14.07 19.74
C GLY A 175 5.59 13.64 20.47
N LEU A 176 4.56 13.21 19.74
CA LEU A 176 3.26 12.88 20.33
C LEU A 176 3.31 11.55 21.06
N ASN A 177 2.70 11.50 22.26
CA ASN A 177 2.37 10.23 22.88
C ASN A 177 1.20 9.55 22.14
N TRP A 178 0.84 8.32 22.53
CA TRP A 178 -0.19 7.55 21.83
C TRP A 178 -1.58 8.16 21.95
N GLU A 179 -1.93 8.73 23.08
CA GLU A 179 -3.22 9.37 23.32
C GLU A 179 -3.38 10.64 22.46
N GLN A 180 -2.36 11.50 22.44
CA GLN A 180 -2.36 12.69 21.60
C GLN A 180 -2.44 12.36 20.10
N TRP A 181 -1.77 11.29 19.68
CA TRP A 181 -1.81 10.86 18.31
C TRP A 181 -3.16 10.21 17.96
N ALA A 182 -3.71 9.36 18.84
CA ALA A 182 -5.04 8.78 18.67
C ALA A 182 -6.10 9.89 18.49
N GLY A 183 -6.04 10.98 19.26
CA GLY A 183 -6.94 12.10 19.05
C GLY A 183 -6.82 12.76 17.67
N ARG A 184 -5.63 12.79 17.06
CA ARG A 184 -5.46 13.27 15.67
C ARG A 184 -5.97 12.27 14.63
N VAL A 185 -5.80 10.97 14.91
CA VAL A 185 -6.37 9.90 14.07
C VAL A 185 -7.90 9.96 14.13
N ASP A 186 -8.48 10.19 15.29
CA ASP A 186 -9.93 10.37 15.45
C ASP A 186 -10.48 11.53 14.61
N GLU A 187 -9.83 12.70 14.63
CA GLU A 187 -10.24 13.82 13.78
C GLU A 187 -10.24 13.44 12.29
N TYR A 188 -9.26 12.66 11.85
CA TYR A 188 -9.19 12.21 10.48
C TYR A 188 -10.26 11.15 10.17
N LEU A 189 -10.47 10.19 11.06
CA LEU A 189 -11.49 9.16 10.90
C LEU A 189 -12.91 9.76 10.91
N ASP A 190 -13.18 10.80 11.70
CA ASP A 190 -14.47 11.51 11.67
C ASP A 190 -14.75 12.10 10.29
N LEU A 191 -13.74 12.72 9.67
CA LEU A 191 -13.86 13.26 8.31
C LEU A 191 -14.11 12.16 7.28
N VAL A 192 -13.36 11.07 7.36
CA VAL A 192 -13.50 9.91 6.47
C VAL A 192 -14.87 9.24 6.64
N GLU A 193 -15.33 9.08 7.88
CA GLU A 193 -16.64 8.49 8.19
C GLU A 193 -17.78 9.37 7.66
N MET A 194 -17.68 10.69 7.83
CA MET A 194 -18.66 11.65 7.31
C MET A 194 -18.77 11.60 5.77
N LEU A 195 -17.64 11.39 5.06
CA LEU A 195 -17.61 11.42 3.60
C LEU A 195 -18.01 10.10 2.96
N PHE A 196 -17.68 8.95 3.56
CA PHE A 196 -17.79 7.64 2.93
C PHE A 196 -18.70 6.66 3.68
N SER A 197 -19.07 6.93 4.93
CA SER A 197 -19.89 6.04 5.78
C SER A 197 -19.42 4.58 5.70
N PRO A 198 -18.14 4.26 5.94
CA PRO A 198 -17.62 2.91 5.78
C PRO A 198 -18.18 1.97 6.85
N GLN A 199 -18.40 0.70 6.48
CA GLN A 199 -18.71 -0.37 7.43
C GLN A 199 -17.46 -0.85 8.16
N LEU A 200 -16.30 -0.77 7.48
CA LEU A 200 -15.03 -1.21 8.02
C LEU A 200 -13.91 -0.25 7.64
N VAL A 201 -13.05 0.06 8.62
CA VAL A 201 -11.76 0.73 8.41
C VAL A 201 -10.65 -0.20 8.89
N VAL A 202 -9.77 -0.61 7.98
CA VAL A 202 -8.58 -1.42 8.28
C VAL A 202 -7.37 -0.50 8.42
N ILE A 203 -6.72 -0.53 9.57
CA ILE A 203 -5.53 0.29 9.86
C ILE A 203 -4.26 -0.51 9.55
N GLY A 204 -3.60 -0.15 8.45
CA GLY A 204 -2.35 -0.73 7.96
C GLY A 204 -1.11 0.15 8.17
N GLY A 205 -0.06 -0.20 7.44
CA GLY A 205 1.24 0.45 7.55
C GLY A 205 2.05 0.00 8.77
N GLY A 206 3.24 0.59 8.95
CA GLY A 206 4.17 0.18 10.01
C GLY A 206 3.63 0.30 11.43
N VAL A 207 2.71 1.23 11.66
CA VAL A 207 2.09 1.47 12.97
C VAL A 207 1.12 0.37 13.39
N SER A 208 0.55 -0.38 12.44
CA SER A 208 -0.41 -1.46 12.74
C SER A 208 0.16 -2.54 13.69
N ARG A 209 1.49 -2.74 13.67
CA ARG A 209 2.17 -3.65 14.64
C ARG A 209 2.08 -3.19 16.10
N LYS A 210 1.71 -1.94 16.34
CA LYS A 210 1.54 -1.33 17.65
C LYS A 210 0.07 -0.98 17.92
N HIS A 211 -0.86 -1.64 17.23
CA HIS A 211 -2.30 -1.33 17.29
C HIS A 211 -2.86 -1.35 18.72
N GLU A 212 -2.38 -2.23 19.57
CA GLU A 212 -2.78 -2.33 21.00
C GLU A 212 -2.53 -1.03 21.79
N LYS A 213 -1.59 -0.16 21.29
CA LYS A 213 -1.23 1.09 21.96
C LYS A 213 -2.15 2.26 21.61
N PHE A 214 -2.91 2.18 20.54
CA PHE A 214 -3.73 3.31 20.07
C PHE A 214 -5.17 2.94 19.69
N LEU A 215 -5.47 1.75 19.17
CA LEU A 215 -6.84 1.39 18.83
C LEU A 215 -7.80 1.48 20.03
N PRO A 216 -7.43 1.03 21.26
CA PRO A 216 -8.28 1.21 22.42
C PRO A 216 -8.49 2.66 22.87
N LEU A 217 -7.69 3.60 22.34
CA LEU A 217 -7.77 5.04 22.64
C LEU A 217 -8.63 5.79 21.64
N LEU A 218 -9.01 5.16 20.52
CA LEU A 218 -9.91 5.75 19.54
C LEU A 218 -11.34 5.80 20.10
N ARG A 219 -12.07 6.85 19.73
CA ARG A 219 -13.47 7.01 20.12
C ARG A 219 -14.34 5.92 19.47
N HIS A 220 -15.42 5.58 20.14
CA HIS A 220 -16.45 4.72 19.53
C HIS A 220 -17.06 5.40 18.30
N ARG A 221 -17.31 4.63 17.23
CA ARG A 221 -17.88 5.09 15.96
C ARG A 221 -18.70 3.99 15.31
N GLU A 222 -19.50 4.36 14.29
CA GLU A 222 -20.33 3.41 13.52
C GLU A 222 -19.46 2.43 12.73
N ALA A 223 -18.41 2.93 12.08
CA ALA A 223 -17.45 2.08 11.38
C ALA A 223 -16.66 1.21 12.34
N ARG A 224 -16.56 -0.08 12.05
CA ARG A 224 -15.66 -0.98 12.77
C ARG A 224 -14.20 -0.67 12.38
N VAL A 225 -13.34 -0.38 13.34
CA VAL A 225 -11.90 -0.10 13.11
C VAL A 225 -11.08 -1.27 13.60
N VAL A 226 -10.28 -1.87 12.71
CA VAL A 226 -9.46 -3.06 13.00
C VAL A 226 -8.03 -2.91 12.49
N PRO A 227 -7.03 -3.61 13.05
CA PRO A 227 -5.69 -3.63 12.50
C PRO A 227 -5.63 -4.53 11.26
N ALA A 228 -4.73 -4.19 10.31
CA ALA A 228 -4.38 -5.03 9.17
C ALA A 228 -3.72 -6.34 9.61
N GLU A 229 -4.06 -7.45 8.98
CA GLU A 229 -3.57 -8.80 9.32
C GLU A 229 -2.31 -9.18 8.53
N LEU A 230 -2.24 -8.86 7.23
CA LEU A 230 -1.10 -9.20 6.36
C LEU A 230 0.13 -8.30 6.58
N ARG A 231 -0.05 -7.19 7.26
CA ARG A 231 1.06 -6.31 7.73
C ARG A 231 2.03 -5.93 6.61
N ASN A 232 3.31 -6.31 6.77
CA ASN A 232 4.39 -5.92 5.85
C ASN A 232 4.38 -6.69 4.52
N ASP A 233 3.59 -7.73 4.39
CA ASP A 233 3.52 -8.57 3.19
C ASP A 233 2.33 -8.19 2.30
N ALA A 234 1.40 -7.37 2.82
CA ALA A 234 0.20 -6.94 2.11
C ALA A 234 0.51 -6.33 0.73
N GLY A 235 1.49 -5.43 0.64
CA GLY A 235 1.90 -4.81 -0.63
C GLY A 235 2.40 -5.85 -1.66
N ILE A 236 3.23 -6.81 -1.23
CA ILE A 236 3.76 -7.88 -2.09
C ILE A 236 2.62 -8.80 -2.56
N VAL A 237 1.78 -9.25 -1.63
CA VAL A 237 0.65 -10.15 -1.93
C VAL A 237 -0.34 -9.48 -2.86
N GLY A 238 -0.74 -8.23 -2.58
CA GLY A 238 -1.70 -7.51 -3.40
C GLY A 238 -1.16 -7.17 -4.79
N ALA A 239 0.12 -6.83 -4.91
CA ALA A 239 0.76 -6.63 -6.21
C ALA A 239 0.74 -7.92 -7.05
N ALA A 240 1.11 -9.06 -6.48
CA ALA A 240 1.03 -10.35 -7.16
C ALA A 240 -0.40 -10.70 -7.59
N MET A 241 -1.40 -10.44 -6.73
CA MET A 241 -2.81 -10.64 -7.08
C MET A 241 -3.27 -9.77 -8.25
N ALA A 242 -2.82 -8.50 -8.29
CA ALA A 242 -3.12 -7.61 -9.41
C ALA A 242 -2.49 -8.11 -10.71
N ALA A 243 -1.24 -8.57 -10.69
CA ALA A 243 -0.58 -9.16 -11.86
C ALA A 243 -1.25 -10.45 -12.34
N ALA A 244 -1.70 -11.30 -11.43
CA ALA A 244 -2.45 -12.52 -11.78
C ALA A 244 -3.77 -12.18 -12.50
N ARG A 245 -4.51 -11.18 -12.03
CA ARG A 245 -5.75 -10.72 -12.68
C ARG A 245 -5.53 -10.12 -14.06
N ALA A 246 -4.41 -9.42 -14.26
CA ALA A 246 -4.07 -8.80 -15.54
C ALA A 246 -3.59 -9.83 -16.60
N ALA A 247 -3.10 -11.00 -16.17
CA ALA A 247 -2.60 -12.06 -17.03
C ALA A 247 -3.66 -13.11 -17.43
N GLY A 248 -4.82 -13.14 -16.77
CA GLY A 248 -5.94 -14.07 -17.02
C GLY A 248 -7.06 -13.42 -17.77
#